data_645f8032c4b5f05032c7a737b1add040
#
_entry.id   645f8032c4b5f05032c7a737b1add040
#
_cell.length_a   1.000
_cell.length_b   1.000
_cell.length_c   1.000
_cell.angle_alpha   90.00
_cell.angle_beta   90.00
_cell.angle_gamma   90.00
#
_symmetry.space_group_name_H-M   'P 1'
#
loop_
_entity.id
_entity.type
_entity.pdbx_description
1 polymer ?
#
loop_
_entity_poly.entity_id
_entity_poly.type
_entity_poly.pdbx_seq_one_letter_code
_entity_poly.pdbx_strand_id
1 'polypeptide(L)' 'MSPPTKFRCPGCGYVYDEGAGHPREGFPPGTAWSDVPDDWACPDCGVRDKLDFEPEG' A
#
# COMPACT_ATOMS: atom_id res chain seq x y z
N MET A 1 -2.88 20.52 -5.84
CA MET A 1 -2.91 19.09 -6.18
C MET A 1 -2.54 18.28 -4.94
N SER A 2 -3.41 17.38 -4.52
CA SER A 2 -3.15 16.58 -3.32
C SER A 2 -2.24 15.41 -3.64
N PRO A 3 -1.35 15.00 -2.70
CA PRO A 3 -0.56 13.80 -2.91
C PRO A 3 -1.45 12.56 -2.98
N PRO A 4 -1.01 11.50 -3.63
CA PRO A 4 -1.80 10.27 -3.70
C PRO A 4 -1.94 9.64 -2.32
N THR A 5 -3.12 9.09 -2.03
CA THR A 5 -3.40 8.39 -0.79
C THR A 5 -3.66 6.91 -1.02
N LYS A 6 -3.66 6.48 -2.27
CA LYS A 6 -3.88 5.09 -2.66
C LYS A 6 -2.74 4.62 -3.54
N PHE A 7 -2.33 3.37 -3.32
CA PHE A 7 -1.21 2.77 -4.05
C PHE A 7 -1.62 1.38 -4.48
N ARG A 8 -1.41 1.05 -5.75
CA ARG A 8 -1.90 -0.18 -6.35
C ARG A 8 -0.76 -1.12 -6.69
N CYS A 9 -0.94 -2.40 -6.37
CA CYS A 9 -0.02 -3.45 -6.78
C CYS A 9 -0.19 -3.71 -8.28
N PRO A 10 0.87 -3.57 -9.08
CA PRO A 10 0.75 -3.74 -10.54
C PRO A 10 0.52 -5.20 -10.94
N GLY A 11 0.77 -6.14 -10.04
CA GLY A 11 0.63 -7.55 -10.37
C GLY A 11 -0.77 -8.11 -10.18
N CYS A 12 -1.47 -7.70 -9.12
CA CYS A 12 -2.75 -8.31 -8.77
C CYS A 12 -3.89 -7.31 -8.60
N GLY A 13 -3.59 -6.01 -8.60
CA GLY A 13 -4.62 -4.98 -8.47
C GLY A 13 -5.01 -4.65 -7.03
N TYR A 14 -4.32 -5.22 -6.05
CA TYR A 14 -4.56 -4.84 -4.65
C TYR A 14 -4.28 -3.34 -4.46
N VAL A 15 -5.14 -2.67 -3.72
CA VAL A 15 -4.98 -1.24 -3.45
C VAL A 15 -4.80 -1.01 -1.96
N TYR A 16 -3.71 -0.33 -1.59
CA TYR A 16 -3.49 0.13 -0.23
C TYR A 16 -4.04 1.56 -0.12
N ASP A 17 -4.96 1.77 0.82
CA ASP A 17 -5.57 3.08 1.07
C ASP A 17 -5.07 3.56 2.42
N GLU A 18 -4.37 4.70 2.45
CA GLU A 18 -3.84 5.26 3.70
C GLU A 18 -4.95 5.52 4.72
N GLY A 19 -6.11 5.95 4.26
CA GLY A 19 -7.22 6.23 5.16
C GLY A 19 -7.78 5.00 5.84
N ALA A 20 -7.77 3.87 5.14
CA ALA A 20 -8.27 2.60 5.69
C ALA A 20 -7.17 1.81 6.38
N GLY A 21 -5.92 1.99 5.97
CA GLY A 21 -4.80 1.20 6.46
C GLY A 21 -4.95 -0.27 6.09
N HIS A 22 -4.26 -1.12 6.82
CA HIS A 22 -4.39 -2.57 6.69
C HIS A 22 -4.10 -3.20 8.04
N PRO A 23 -5.07 -3.19 8.96
CA PRO A 23 -4.83 -3.63 10.34
C PRO A 23 -4.26 -5.04 10.46
N ARG A 24 -4.60 -5.94 9.54
CA ARG A 24 -4.06 -7.30 9.57
C ARG A 24 -2.56 -7.35 9.37
N GLU A 25 -2.02 -6.34 8.69
CA GLU A 25 -0.57 -6.24 8.45
C GLU A 25 0.12 -5.34 9.47
N GLY A 26 -0.64 -4.87 10.46
CA GLY A 26 -0.10 -3.99 11.48
C GLY A 26 -0.17 -2.50 11.13
N PHE A 27 -0.93 -2.13 10.11
CA PHE A 27 -1.08 -0.75 9.69
C PHE A 27 -2.48 -0.25 10.05
N PRO A 28 -2.65 0.47 11.17
CA PRO A 28 -3.97 0.99 11.53
C PRO A 28 -4.44 2.06 10.54
N PRO A 29 -5.75 2.34 10.51
CA PRO A 29 -6.27 3.42 9.65
C PRO A 29 -5.48 4.71 9.86
N GLY A 30 -5.13 5.37 8.76
CA GLY A 30 -4.34 6.59 8.81
C GLY A 30 -2.84 6.36 8.71
N THR A 31 -2.39 5.11 8.53
CA THR A 31 -0.96 4.83 8.35
C THR A 31 -0.52 5.36 6.99
N ALA A 32 0.43 6.30 6.99
CA ALA A 32 0.94 6.88 5.76
C ALA A 32 1.76 5.85 4.97
N TRP A 33 1.73 5.97 3.63
CA TRP A 33 2.49 5.06 2.79
C TRP A 33 3.99 5.08 3.13
N SER A 34 4.50 6.24 3.50
CA SER A 34 5.91 6.37 3.89
C SER A 34 6.26 5.61 5.16
N ASP A 35 5.27 5.27 5.99
CA ASP A 35 5.48 4.50 7.21
C ASP A 35 5.47 3.00 6.94
N VAL A 36 5.06 2.57 5.76
CA VAL A 36 5.06 1.17 5.38
C VAL A 36 6.50 0.76 5.03
N PRO A 37 7.02 -0.36 5.58
CA PRO A 37 8.38 -0.80 5.28
C PRO A 37 8.60 -1.05 3.80
N ASP A 38 9.80 -0.72 3.30
CA ASP A 38 10.12 -0.88 1.89
C ASP A 38 10.08 -2.34 1.44
N ASP A 39 10.30 -3.26 2.35
CA ASP A 39 10.31 -4.70 2.06
C ASP A 39 8.95 -5.36 2.34
N TRP A 40 7.92 -4.57 2.61
CA TRP A 40 6.57 -5.11 2.81
C TRP A 40 6.05 -5.69 1.50
N ALA A 41 5.64 -6.95 1.55
CA ALA A 41 5.12 -7.62 0.38
C ALA A 41 3.61 -7.41 0.25
N CYS A 42 3.11 -7.41 -0.99
CA CYS A 42 1.68 -7.31 -1.24
C CYS A 42 0.96 -8.46 -0.51
N PRO A 43 -0.05 -8.16 0.32
CA PRO A 43 -0.73 -9.19 1.09
C PRO A 43 -1.63 -10.09 0.25
N ASP A 44 -1.90 -9.68 -0.98
CA ASP A 44 -2.79 -10.43 -1.86
C ASP A 44 -2.03 -11.42 -2.73
N CYS A 45 -0.98 -10.96 -3.43
CA CYS A 45 -0.22 -11.85 -4.32
C CYS A 45 1.12 -12.30 -3.74
N GLY A 46 1.69 -11.54 -2.81
CA GLY A 46 2.97 -11.88 -2.18
C GLY A 46 4.19 -11.81 -3.10
N VAL A 47 4.00 -11.39 -4.35
CA VAL A 47 5.08 -11.38 -5.35
C VAL A 47 5.73 -10.01 -5.45
N ARG A 48 4.95 -8.95 -5.30
CA ARG A 48 5.46 -7.58 -5.39
C ARG A 48 5.65 -7.00 -4.00
N ASP A 49 6.66 -6.19 -3.84
CA ASP A 49 6.87 -5.47 -2.59
C ASP A 49 6.44 -4.00 -2.74
N LYS A 50 6.54 -3.24 -1.64
CA LYS A 50 6.10 -1.86 -1.61
C LYS A 50 6.68 -1.02 -2.74
N LEU A 51 7.94 -1.25 -3.09
CA LEU A 51 8.63 -0.41 -4.08
C LEU A 51 8.06 -0.58 -5.47
N ASP A 52 7.36 -1.68 -5.72
CA ASP A 52 6.73 -1.93 -7.03
C ASP A 52 5.34 -1.29 -7.13
N PHE A 53 4.77 -0.86 -6.02
CA PHE A 53 3.43 -0.26 -6.03
C PHE A 53 3.44 1.09 -6.75
N GLU A 54 2.33 1.40 -7.41
CA GLU A 54 2.17 2.64 -8.15
C GLU A 54 1.10 3.51 -7.48
N PRO A 55 1.33 4.83 -7.41
CA PRO A 55 0.32 5.72 -6.87
C PRO A 55 -0.93 5.70 -7.75
N GLU A 56 -2.08 5.62 -7.10
CA GLU A 56 -3.37 5.63 -7.77
C GLU A 56 -4.14 6.86 -7.29
N GLY A 57 -3.94 7.95 -7.97
CA GLY A 57 -4.58 9.14 -7.47
C GLY A 57 -4.85 10.17 -8.51
#